data_a388788ebccaf1bab7c8f05980367b7a
#
_entry.id   a388788ebccaf1bab7c8f05980367b7a
#
_cell.length_a   1.000
_cell.length_b   1.000
_cell.length_c   1.000
_cell.angle_alpha   90.00
_cell.angle_beta   90.00
_cell.angle_gamma   90.00
#
_symmetry.space_group_name_H-M   'P 1'
#
loop_
_entity.id
_entity.type
_entity.pdbx_description
1 polymer ?
#
loop_
_entity_poly.entity_id
_entity_poly.type
_entity_poly.pdbx_seq_one_letter_code
_entity_poly.pdbx_strand_id
1 'polypeptide(L)'
;RLGRMVQERYPGKDAAVVFDTAGPEMLVRNSLWIDNGEIRACLQVRLPGEGRKIQAELAAEILTMVMPDLVAAGLYYTQGDEPAMQRHYRVLAERREILAQLDGRGLCAFVPDGAVLPRASGLSEMPLEGAVPFAAPAELAVTLNACGREIRGMGIPKGITVITGGAFHGKSTLLQALVRAVYPHVPGDGREGIVVDDTALRVGVEDGRSVRGTDLSMFVRDLPGGVSTKDFCTLLAS
;
A
#
# COMPACT_ATOMS: atom_id res chain seq x y z
N ARG A 1 -1.73 15.64 5.03
CA ARG A 1 -1.47 17.09 5.15
C ARG A 1 -0.65 17.37 6.39
N LEU A 2 -1.15 17.14 7.63
CA LEU A 2 -0.44 17.43 8.87
C LEU A 2 0.97 16.83 8.90
N GLY A 3 1.14 15.55 8.61
CA GLY A 3 2.44 14.88 8.63
C GLY A 3 3.48 15.52 7.70
N ARG A 4 3.07 15.89 6.47
CA ARG A 4 3.94 16.59 5.52
C ARG A 4 4.36 17.96 6.05
N MET A 5 3.42 18.73 6.59
CA MET A 5 3.71 20.03 7.16
C MET A 5 4.67 19.95 8.35
N VAL A 6 4.48 18.97 9.23
CA VAL A 6 5.39 18.76 10.36
C VAL A 6 6.78 18.41 9.86
N GLN A 7 6.92 17.53 8.87
CA GLN A 7 8.23 17.17 8.30
C GLN A 7 8.93 18.34 7.59
N GLU A 8 8.17 19.17 6.86
CA GLU A 8 8.72 20.34 6.16
C GLU A 8 9.20 21.41 7.13
N ARG A 9 8.44 21.64 8.21
CA ARG A 9 8.74 22.68 9.20
C ARG A 9 9.75 22.24 10.25
N TYR A 10 9.75 20.95 10.59
CA TYR A 10 10.61 20.34 11.62
C TYR A 10 11.30 19.09 11.07
N PRO A 11 12.27 19.23 10.15
CA PRO A 11 12.96 18.08 9.57
C PRO A 11 13.95 17.47 10.58
N GLY A 12 14.15 16.15 10.45
CA GLY A 12 15.19 15.42 11.17
C GLY A 12 14.75 14.74 12.47
N LYS A 13 15.66 13.94 13.03
CA LYS A 13 15.40 13.08 14.18
C LYS A 13 15.23 13.87 15.50
N ASP A 14 15.78 15.08 15.56
CA ASP A 14 15.74 15.94 16.73
C ASP A 14 14.68 17.05 16.63
N ALA A 15 13.70 16.85 15.75
CA ALA A 15 12.60 17.78 15.56
C ALA A 15 11.87 18.11 16.87
N ALA A 16 11.54 19.41 17.06
CA ALA A 16 10.78 19.86 18.23
C ALA A 16 9.34 19.30 18.24
N VAL A 17 8.76 19.10 17.05
CA VAL A 17 7.45 18.47 16.88
C VAL A 17 7.57 17.29 15.94
N VAL A 18 7.06 16.14 16.37
CA VAL A 18 7.05 14.90 15.57
C VAL A 18 5.62 14.40 15.43
N PHE A 19 5.23 14.07 14.23
CA PHE A 19 3.98 13.40 13.92
C PHE A 19 4.26 12.15 13.08
N ASP A 20 3.62 11.05 13.44
CA ASP A 20 3.75 9.80 12.70
C ASP A 20 3.21 9.96 11.27
N THR A 21 4.13 9.95 10.31
CA THR A 21 3.81 10.10 8.89
C THR A 21 3.38 8.78 8.28
N ALA A 22 2.28 8.84 7.54
CA ALA A 22 1.79 7.69 6.79
C ALA A 22 2.72 7.33 5.64
N GLY A 23 2.94 6.04 5.43
CA GLY A 23 3.33 5.48 4.14
C GLY A 23 2.21 5.64 3.10
N PRO A 24 2.36 4.97 1.93
CA PRO A 24 1.35 5.02 0.88
C PRO A 24 0.08 4.22 1.22
N GLU A 25 0.12 3.35 2.23
CA GLU A 25 -1.04 2.57 2.63
C GLU A 25 -2.02 3.38 3.49
N MET A 26 -3.31 3.26 3.20
CA MET A 26 -4.39 3.84 4.01
C MET A 26 -4.73 2.90 5.16
N LEU A 27 -4.15 3.17 6.32
CA LEU A 27 -4.32 2.38 7.55
C LEU A 27 -5.07 3.16 8.61
N VAL A 28 -5.83 2.45 9.43
CA VAL A 28 -6.33 3.02 10.69
C VAL A 28 -5.13 3.28 11.60
N ARG A 29 -5.05 4.49 12.16
CA ARG A 29 -3.91 4.95 12.95
C ARG A 29 -4.30 5.33 14.36
N ASN A 30 -3.38 5.12 15.29
CA ASN A 30 -3.53 5.59 16.68
C ASN A 30 -3.11 7.06 16.84
N SER A 31 -2.42 7.63 15.84
CA SER A 31 -1.95 9.01 15.85
C SER A 31 -2.97 10.02 15.33
N LEU A 32 -4.03 9.57 14.65
CA LEU A 32 -5.10 10.43 14.11
C LEU A 32 -6.40 9.62 14.01
N TRP A 33 -7.46 10.12 14.63
CA TRP A 33 -8.80 9.49 14.50
C TRP A 33 -9.92 10.54 14.60
N ILE A 34 -11.11 10.14 14.21
CA ILE A 34 -12.32 10.94 14.32
C ILE A 34 -13.21 10.32 15.39
N ASP A 35 -13.60 11.11 16.37
CA ASP A 35 -14.49 10.71 17.45
C ASP A 35 -15.59 11.76 17.64
N ASN A 36 -16.86 11.32 17.53
CA ASN A 36 -18.03 12.20 17.66
C ASN A 36 -17.98 13.48 16.79
N GLY A 37 -17.40 13.40 15.59
CA GLY A 37 -17.26 14.55 14.68
C GLY A 37 -16.07 15.45 14.98
N GLU A 38 -15.29 15.15 16.00
CA GLU A 38 -14.03 15.83 16.33
C GLU A 38 -12.83 15.06 15.78
N ILE A 39 -11.85 15.78 15.24
CA ILE A 39 -10.57 15.20 14.83
C ILE A 39 -9.64 15.24 16.03
N ARG A 40 -9.11 14.09 16.40
CA ARG A 40 -8.10 13.95 17.46
C ARG A 40 -6.78 13.51 16.86
N ALA A 41 -5.69 14.23 17.18
CA ALA A 41 -4.34 13.93 16.72
C ALA A 41 -3.38 13.87 17.90
N CYS A 42 -2.48 12.86 17.90
CA CYS A 42 -1.39 12.74 18.86
C CYS A 42 -0.10 13.20 18.21
N LEU A 43 0.46 14.28 18.71
CA LEU A 43 1.78 14.78 18.31
C LEU A 43 2.76 14.60 19.47
N GLN A 44 3.98 14.26 19.14
CA GLN A 44 5.07 14.27 20.12
C GLN A 44 5.73 15.64 20.09
N VAL A 45 5.83 16.28 21.25
CA VAL A 45 6.47 17.58 21.39
C VAL A 45 7.70 17.40 22.28
N ARG A 46 8.87 17.71 21.76
CA ARG A 46 10.12 17.75 22.51
C ARG A 46 10.30 19.16 23.04
N LEU A 47 10.11 19.33 24.33
CA LEU A 47 10.35 20.62 24.97
C LEU A 47 11.85 20.91 25.02
N PRO A 48 12.29 22.10 24.55
CA PRO A 48 13.69 22.49 24.59
C PRO A 48 14.21 22.61 26.02
N GLY A 49 15.42 22.12 26.24
CA GLY A 49 16.04 22.13 27.57
C GLY A 49 17.57 22.15 27.50
N GLU A 50 18.19 22.65 28.50
CA GLU A 50 19.64 22.63 28.70
C GLU A 50 19.97 21.86 29.99
N GLY A 51 20.57 20.70 29.84
CA GLY A 51 20.76 19.76 30.92
C GLY A 51 19.45 19.32 31.57
N ARG A 52 19.19 19.69 32.81
CA ARG A 52 17.96 19.35 33.55
C ARG A 52 16.92 20.49 33.61
N LYS A 53 17.18 21.62 32.93
CA LYS A 53 16.30 22.80 32.97
C LYS A 53 15.60 22.93 31.63
N ILE A 54 14.26 23.10 31.67
CA ILE A 54 13.45 23.41 30.48
C ILE A 54 13.64 24.90 30.17
N GLN A 55 13.81 25.22 28.88
CA GLN A 55 13.81 26.61 28.40
C GLN A 55 12.36 27.05 28.27
N ALA A 56 11.84 27.68 29.33
CA ALA A 56 10.41 27.92 29.51
C ALA A 56 9.81 28.80 28.41
N GLU A 57 10.52 29.81 27.92
CA GLU A 57 10.06 30.71 26.88
C GLU A 57 9.89 29.98 25.54
N LEU A 58 10.89 29.20 25.11
CA LEU A 58 10.79 28.41 23.87
C LEU A 58 9.76 27.29 23.99
N ALA A 59 9.63 26.69 25.18
CA ALA A 59 8.58 25.68 25.41
C ALA A 59 7.17 26.29 25.28
N ALA A 60 6.98 27.50 25.86
CA ALA A 60 5.74 28.24 25.77
C ALA A 60 5.42 28.61 24.30
N GLU A 61 6.40 29.10 23.56
CA GLU A 61 6.23 29.40 22.12
C GLU A 61 5.74 28.17 21.33
N ILE A 62 6.38 27.02 21.53
CA ILE A 62 5.96 25.77 20.86
C ILE A 62 4.50 25.44 21.19
N LEU A 63 4.12 25.49 22.45
CA LEU A 63 2.79 25.05 22.89
C LEU A 63 1.70 26.06 22.55
N THR A 64 1.99 27.38 22.59
CA THR A 64 0.95 28.43 22.45
C THR A 64 0.87 29.04 21.06
N MET A 65 1.92 28.91 20.23
CA MET A 65 1.94 29.44 18.87
C MET A 65 2.07 28.34 17.82
N VAL A 66 3.13 27.52 17.93
CA VAL A 66 3.43 26.51 16.90
C VAL A 66 2.33 25.43 16.83
N MET A 67 1.88 24.91 17.96
CA MET A 67 0.87 23.85 18.00
C MET A 67 -0.49 24.32 17.45
N PRO A 68 -1.05 25.47 17.86
CA PRO A 68 -2.28 26.00 17.24
C PRO A 68 -2.18 26.21 15.73
N ASP A 69 -1.05 26.74 15.25
CA ASP A 69 -0.80 26.94 13.82
C ASP A 69 -0.80 25.62 13.04
N LEU A 70 -0.13 24.60 13.56
CA LEU A 70 -0.12 23.26 12.96
C LEU A 70 -1.51 22.63 12.92
N VAL A 71 -2.29 22.80 13.99
CA VAL A 71 -3.67 22.33 14.06
C VAL A 71 -4.55 23.05 13.03
N ALA A 72 -4.49 24.38 12.99
CA ALA A 72 -5.29 25.19 12.06
C ALA A 72 -4.97 24.87 10.60
N ALA A 73 -3.68 24.80 10.26
CA ALA A 73 -3.25 24.54 8.90
C ALA A 73 -3.34 23.07 8.50
N GLY A 74 -3.20 22.13 9.42
CA GLY A 74 -3.10 20.69 9.16
C GLY A 74 -4.40 19.90 9.30
N LEU A 75 -5.29 20.31 10.23
CA LEU A 75 -6.49 19.53 10.59
C LEU A 75 -7.80 20.19 10.17
N TYR A 76 -7.85 21.52 10.02
CA TYR A 76 -9.08 22.16 9.60
C TYR A 76 -9.36 21.88 8.12
N TYR A 77 -10.60 21.46 7.85
CA TYR A 77 -11.08 21.28 6.49
C TYR A 77 -11.20 22.64 5.78
N THR A 78 -10.75 22.66 4.53
CA THR A 78 -10.94 23.78 3.62
C THR A 78 -11.59 23.28 2.33
N GLN A 79 -12.30 24.13 1.61
CA GLN A 79 -12.89 23.77 0.32
C GLN A 79 -11.84 23.28 -0.71
N GLY A 80 -10.60 23.71 -0.58
CA GLY A 80 -9.48 23.21 -1.40
C GLY A 80 -9.11 21.75 -1.13
N ASP A 81 -9.53 21.16 -0.02
CA ASP A 81 -9.26 19.77 0.33
C ASP A 81 -10.23 18.79 -0.35
N GLU A 82 -11.39 19.24 -0.79
CA GLU A 82 -12.44 18.39 -1.35
C GLU A 82 -12.00 17.55 -2.55
N PRO A 83 -11.30 18.08 -3.58
CA PRO A 83 -10.85 17.25 -4.71
C PRO A 83 -9.90 16.12 -4.28
N ALA A 84 -9.07 16.36 -3.27
CA ALA A 84 -8.18 15.33 -2.73
C ALA A 84 -8.97 14.25 -1.98
N MET A 85 -9.94 14.64 -1.15
CA MET A 85 -10.82 13.73 -0.43
C MET A 85 -11.66 12.89 -1.40
N GLN A 86 -12.19 13.49 -2.45
CA GLN A 86 -12.96 12.78 -3.49
C GLN A 86 -12.10 11.72 -4.20
N ARG A 87 -10.81 12.02 -4.48
CA ARG A 87 -9.89 11.03 -5.05
C ARG A 87 -9.67 9.85 -4.11
N HIS A 88 -9.44 10.09 -2.81
CA HIS A 88 -9.30 9.02 -1.82
C HIS A 88 -10.56 8.16 -1.71
N TYR A 89 -11.71 8.80 -1.65
CA TYR A 89 -12.99 8.10 -1.60
C TYR A 89 -13.20 7.22 -2.84
N ARG A 90 -12.88 7.73 -4.04
CA ARG A 90 -13.01 6.97 -5.29
C ARG A 90 -12.14 5.73 -5.28
N VAL A 91 -10.87 5.83 -4.87
CA VAL A 91 -9.96 4.67 -4.77
C VAL A 91 -10.52 3.61 -3.85
N LEU A 92 -11.06 4.00 -2.69
CA LEU A 92 -11.67 3.05 -1.75
C LEU A 92 -12.95 2.41 -2.31
N ALA A 93 -13.79 3.18 -3.00
CA ALA A 93 -15.00 2.68 -3.63
C ALA A 93 -14.68 1.71 -4.79
N GLU A 94 -13.77 2.09 -5.69
CA GLU A 94 -13.31 1.22 -6.79
C GLU A 94 -12.72 -0.09 -6.24
N ARG A 95 -11.85 -0.01 -5.22
CA ARG A 95 -11.29 -1.20 -4.56
C ARG A 95 -12.37 -2.13 -4.04
N ARG A 96 -13.37 -1.58 -3.33
CA ARG A 96 -14.47 -2.36 -2.74
C ARG A 96 -15.29 -3.08 -3.82
N GLU A 97 -15.61 -2.38 -4.91
CA GLU A 97 -16.37 -2.95 -6.01
C GLU A 97 -15.58 -4.02 -6.78
N ILE A 98 -14.28 -3.82 -6.98
CA ILE A 98 -13.38 -4.82 -7.58
C ILE A 98 -13.32 -6.05 -6.69
N LEU A 99 -13.04 -5.87 -5.38
CA LEU A 99 -12.92 -6.97 -4.42
C LEU A 99 -14.19 -7.86 -4.41
N ALA A 100 -15.36 -7.24 -4.47
CA ALA A 100 -16.63 -7.95 -4.49
C ALA A 100 -16.83 -8.84 -5.75
N GLN A 101 -16.11 -8.55 -6.84
CA GLN A 101 -16.19 -9.31 -8.10
C GLN A 101 -15.18 -10.45 -8.18
N LEU A 102 -14.10 -10.43 -7.38
CA LEU A 102 -12.99 -11.40 -7.48
C LEU A 102 -13.48 -12.83 -7.28
N ASP A 103 -14.20 -13.08 -6.20
CA ASP A 103 -14.67 -14.43 -5.84
C ASP A 103 -15.54 -15.04 -6.93
N GLY A 104 -16.54 -14.31 -7.40
CA GLY A 104 -17.47 -14.75 -8.47
C GLY A 104 -16.80 -15.01 -9.82
N ARG A 105 -15.58 -14.51 -10.01
CA ARG A 105 -14.75 -14.74 -11.22
C ARG A 105 -13.64 -15.76 -11.00
N GLY A 106 -13.56 -16.38 -9.83
CA GLY A 106 -12.51 -17.32 -9.48
C GLY A 106 -11.13 -16.68 -9.35
N LEU A 107 -11.08 -15.37 -9.02
CA LEU A 107 -9.84 -14.61 -8.85
C LEU A 107 -9.53 -14.39 -7.37
N CYS A 108 -8.24 -14.28 -7.04
CA CYS A 108 -7.77 -13.88 -5.72
C CYS A 108 -7.09 -12.51 -5.72
N ALA A 109 -6.70 -11.99 -6.87
CA ALA A 109 -6.13 -10.65 -7.00
C ALA A 109 -6.38 -10.05 -8.39
N PHE A 110 -6.23 -8.73 -8.46
CA PHE A 110 -6.35 -7.96 -9.69
C PHE A 110 -5.28 -6.85 -9.73
N VAL A 111 -4.57 -6.73 -10.85
CA VAL A 111 -3.57 -5.70 -11.10
C VAL A 111 -4.00 -4.91 -12.34
N PRO A 112 -4.42 -3.64 -12.23
CA PRO A 112 -4.92 -2.88 -13.36
C PRO A 112 -3.80 -2.51 -14.34
N ASP A 113 -4.14 -2.38 -15.61
CA ASP A 113 -3.28 -1.77 -16.60
C ASP A 113 -2.97 -0.32 -16.21
N GLY A 114 -1.73 0.11 -16.45
CA GLY A 114 -1.27 1.44 -16.07
C GLY A 114 -0.70 1.56 -14.65
N ALA A 115 -0.78 0.50 -13.82
CA ALA A 115 -0.19 0.52 -12.48
C ALA A 115 1.34 0.72 -12.54
N VAL A 116 1.89 1.50 -11.61
CA VAL A 116 3.33 1.71 -11.43
C VAL A 116 3.82 0.83 -10.27
N LEU A 117 4.35 -0.33 -10.61
CA LEU A 117 4.76 -1.31 -9.60
C LEU A 117 6.10 -1.01 -8.94
N PRO A 118 7.17 -0.59 -9.69
CA PRO A 118 8.48 -0.36 -9.10
C PRO A 118 8.53 0.88 -8.21
N ARG A 119 9.42 0.83 -7.22
CA ARG A 119 9.74 1.93 -6.31
C ARG A 119 11.08 2.56 -6.68
N ALA A 120 11.28 3.81 -6.31
CA ALA A 120 12.49 4.58 -6.63
C ALA A 120 13.77 3.90 -6.10
N SER A 121 13.68 3.19 -4.98
CA SER A 121 14.76 2.35 -4.45
C SER A 121 14.19 1.25 -3.54
N GLY A 122 15.04 0.30 -3.11
CA GLY A 122 14.65 -0.75 -2.16
C GLY A 122 14.24 -0.23 -0.77
N LEU A 123 14.58 1.01 -0.44
CA LEU A 123 14.23 1.67 0.83
C LEU A 123 13.17 2.77 0.65
N SER A 124 12.75 3.05 -0.58
CA SER A 124 11.78 4.10 -0.88
C SER A 124 10.39 3.51 -1.09
N GLU A 125 9.39 4.16 -0.52
CA GLU A 125 7.98 3.88 -0.81
C GLU A 125 7.45 4.71 -2.00
N MET A 126 8.24 5.66 -2.51
CA MET A 126 7.85 6.49 -3.65
C MET A 126 7.88 5.68 -4.96
N PRO A 127 6.92 5.86 -5.87
CA PRO A 127 6.95 5.24 -7.19
C PRO A 127 8.20 5.66 -7.98
N LEU A 128 8.71 4.75 -8.80
CA LEU A 128 9.84 5.05 -9.69
C LEU A 128 9.36 5.98 -10.81
N GLU A 129 9.97 7.16 -10.93
CA GLU A 129 9.70 8.06 -12.04
C GLU A 129 10.12 7.45 -13.39
N GLY A 130 9.28 7.62 -14.40
CA GLY A 130 9.55 7.08 -15.74
C GLY A 130 9.47 5.55 -15.84
N ALA A 131 8.96 4.87 -14.82
CA ALA A 131 8.73 3.44 -14.88
C ALA A 131 7.74 3.08 -16.00
N VAL A 132 7.98 1.94 -16.65
CA VAL A 132 7.04 1.38 -17.62
C VAL A 132 5.76 0.96 -16.86
N PRO A 133 4.60 1.50 -17.23
CA PRO A 133 3.34 1.09 -16.63
C PRO A 133 3.07 -0.39 -16.86
N PHE A 134 2.44 -1.03 -15.88
CA PHE A 134 2.04 -2.43 -15.99
C PHE A 134 1.02 -2.62 -17.11
N ALA A 135 1.18 -3.68 -17.87
CA ALA A 135 0.23 -4.13 -18.87
C ALA A 135 -0.07 -5.62 -18.67
N ALA A 136 -1.33 -5.97 -18.59
CA ALA A 136 -1.76 -7.34 -18.39
C ALA A 136 -1.43 -8.21 -19.62
N PRO A 137 -0.81 -9.38 -19.43
CA PRO A 137 -0.70 -10.39 -20.49
C PRO A 137 -2.08 -10.74 -21.06
N ALA A 138 -2.17 -10.98 -22.36
CA ALA A 138 -3.44 -11.19 -23.03
C ALA A 138 -4.23 -12.36 -22.43
N GLU A 139 -3.54 -13.41 -22.02
CA GLU A 139 -4.09 -14.66 -21.49
C GLU A 139 -4.69 -14.48 -20.08
N LEU A 140 -4.18 -13.50 -19.32
CA LEU A 140 -4.62 -13.20 -17.94
C LEU A 140 -5.44 -11.90 -17.86
N ALA A 141 -5.67 -11.25 -18.99
CA ALA A 141 -6.38 -9.99 -19.03
C ALA A 141 -7.88 -10.20 -18.75
N VAL A 142 -8.38 -9.44 -17.78
CA VAL A 142 -9.80 -9.38 -17.43
C VAL A 142 -10.25 -7.93 -17.37
N THR A 143 -11.54 -7.70 -17.58
CA THR A 143 -12.15 -6.39 -17.40
C THR A 143 -13.15 -6.46 -16.25
N LEU A 144 -12.98 -5.61 -15.27
CA LEU A 144 -13.86 -5.44 -14.10
C LEU A 144 -14.54 -4.08 -14.17
N ASN A 145 -15.73 -3.98 -13.58
CA ASN A 145 -16.48 -2.72 -13.53
C ASN A 145 -16.40 -2.15 -12.12
N ALA A 146 -15.97 -0.90 -11.98
CA ALA A 146 -15.98 -0.21 -10.70
C ALA A 146 -16.29 1.27 -10.89
N CYS A 147 -17.16 1.81 -10.04
CA CYS A 147 -17.62 3.21 -10.09
C CYS A 147 -18.09 3.66 -11.49
N GLY A 148 -18.80 2.78 -12.20
CA GLY A 148 -19.32 3.04 -13.55
C GLY A 148 -18.26 3.06 -14.65
N ARG A 149 -17.06 2.54 -14.42
CA ARG A 149 -15.97 2.46 -15.39
C ARG A 149 -15.52 1.03 -15.60
N GLU A 150 -15.16 0.69 -16.81
CA GLU A 150 -14.45 -0.55 -17.13
C GLU A 150 -12.96 -0.36 -16.85
N ILE A 151 -12.40 -1.28 -16.06
CA ILE A 151 -10.99 -1.30 -15.70
C ILE A 151 -10.42 -2.62 -16.20
N ARG A 152 -9.51 -2.54 -17.17
CA ARG A 152 -8.79 -3.70 -17.71
C ARG A 152 -7.52 -3.92 -16.86
N GLY A 153 -7.16 -5.18 -16.66
CA GLY A 153 -5.96 -5.55 -15.91
C GLY A 153 -5.74 -7.06 -15.90
N MET A 154 -4.74 -7.50 -15.16
CA MET A 154 -4.43 -8.90 -14.96
C MET A 154 -5.23 -9.45 -13.78
N GLY A 155 -6.03 -10.50 -14.02
CA GLY A 155 -6.64 -11.30 -12.98
C GLY A 155 -5.71 -12.44 -12.56
N ILE A 156 -5.48 -12.59 -11.26
CA ILE A 156 -4.75 -13.75 -10.71
C ILE A 156 -5.78 -14.76 -10.23
N PRO A 157 -5.82 -15.96 -10.82
CA PRO A 157 -6.81 -16.98 -10.47
C PRO A 157 -6.57 -17.54 -9.06
N LYS A 158 -7.63 -18.02 -8.44
CA LYS A 158 -7.53 -18.86 -7.25
C LYS A 158 -6.80 -20.17 -7.59
N GLY A 159 -6.12 -20.73 -6.61
CA GLY A 159 -5.29 -21.90 -6.75
C GLY A 159 -3.81 -21.56 -6.72
N ILE A 160 -2.99 -22.37 -7.38
CA ILE A 160 -1.54 -22.21 -7.35
C ILE A 160 -1.10 -21.45 -8.61
N THR A 161 -0.55 -20.26 -8.42
CA THR A 161 0.04 -19.46 -9.48
C THR A 161 1.55 -19.39 -9.26
N VAL A 162 2.33 -19.79 -10.25
CA VAL A 162 3.79 -19.74 -10.22
C VAL A 162 4.29 -18.58 -11.08
N ILE A 163 5.06 -17.66 -10.47
CA ILE A 163 5.68 -16.54 -11.16
C ILE A 163 7.17 -16.86 -11.33
N THR A 164 7.58 -17.15 -12.55
CA THR A 164 8.97 -17.51 -12.89
C THR A 164 9.58 -16.51 -13.88
N GLY A 165 10.89 -16.62 -14.12
CA GLY A 165 11.60 -15.79 -15.10
C GLY A 165 13.02 -15.43 -14.65
N GLY A 166 13.80 -14.83 -15.54
CA GLY A 166 15.17 -14.41 -15.30
C GLY A 166 15.31 -13.33 -14.19
N ALA A 167 16.54 -13.10 -13.75
CA ALA A 167 16.84 -12.00 -12.82
C ALA A 167 16.43 -10.65 -13.45
N PHE A 168 16.04 -9.71 -12.61
CA PHE A 168 15.65 -8.33 -13.00
C PHE A 168 14.41 -8.18 -13.89
N HIS A 169 13.59 -9.22 -14.05
CA HIS A 169 12.33 -9.17 -14.84
C HIS A 169 11.09 -8.76 -14.03
N GLY A 170 11.27 -8.12 -12.89
CA GLY A 170 10.16 -7.53 -12.14
C GLY A 170 9.34 -8.50 -11.26
N LYS A 171 9.72 -9.79 -11.14
CA LYS A 171 9.01 -10.77 -10.31
C LYS A 171 8.83 -10.32 -8.86
N SER A 172 9.92 -9.97 -8.20
CA SER A 172 9.90 -9.49 -6.81
C SER A 172 9.11 -8.18 -6.67
N THR A 173 9.15 -7.33 -7.69
CA THR A 173 8.38 -6.08 -7.73
C THR A 173 6.88 -6.35 -7.76
N LEU A 174 6.43 -7.30 -8.60
CA LEU A 174 5.03 -7.72 -8.65
C LEU A 174 4.60 -8.37 -7.33
N LEU A 175 5.40 -9.30 -6.80
CA LEU A 175 5.10 -9.96 -5.52
C LEU A 175 5.00 -8.97 -4.37
N GLN A 176 5.93 -8.01 -4.26
CA GLN A 176 5.86 -6.95 -3.25
C GLN A 176 4.62 -6.06 -3.42
N ALA A 177 4.25 -5.76 -4.67
CA ALA A 177 3.05 -4.98 -4.94
C ALA A 177 1.78 -5.72 -4.48
N LEU A 178 1.69 -7.04 -4.73
CA LEU A 178 0.58 -7.88 -4.26
C LEU A 178 0.52 -7.97 -2.73
N VAL A 179 1.67 -8.19 -2.07
CA VAL A 179 1.74 -8.26 -0.60
C VAL A 179 1.28 -6.95 0.05
N ARG A 180 1.69 -5.81 -0.50
CA ARG A 180 1.29 -4.49 0.00
C ARG A 180 -0.17 -4.15 -0.30
N ALA A 181 -0.74 -4.69 -1.37
CA ALA A 181 -2.10 -4.43 -1.80
C ALA A 181 -3.20 -5.04 -0.91
N VAL A 182 -2.84 -5.75 0.15
CA VAL A 182 -3.76 -6.10 1.26
C VAL A 182 -4.39 -4.82 1.83
N TYR A 183 -3.62 -3.73 1.89
CA TYR A 183 -4.12 -2.43 2.28
C TYR A 183 -4.41 -1.55 1.06
N PRO A 184 -5.43 -0.67 1.11
CA PRO A 184 -5.63 0.32 0.08
C PRO A 184 -4.48 1.34 0.08
N HIS A 185 -4.09 1.79 -1.11
CA HIS A 185 -3.04 2.79 -1.29
C HIS A 185 -3.62 4.17 -1.58
N VAL A 186 -2.89 5.22 -1.23
CA VAL A 186 -3.30 6.60 -1.51
C VAL A 186 -3.30 6.88 -3.03
N PRO A 187 -4.19 7.77 -3.52
CA PRO A 187 -4.19 8.16 -4.93
C PRO A 187 -2.84 8.72 -5.38
N GLY A 188 -2.35 8.27 -6.53
CA GLY A 188 -1.08 8.68 -7.11
C GLY A 188 0.13 7.89 -6.63
N ASP A 189 -0.08 6.85 -5.80
CA ASP A 189 0.97 5.90 -5.43
C ASP A 189 1.35 4.96 -6.60
N GLY A 190 0.47 4.82 -7.59
CA GLY A 190 0.64 3.91 -8.72
C GLY A 190 0.25 2.46 -8.44
N ARG A 191 0.02 2.08 -7.18
CA ARG A 191 -0.48 0.76 -6.76
C ARG A 191 -1.90 0.81 -6.21
N GLU A 192 -2.54 1.97 -6.20
CA GLU A 192 -3.86 2.19 -5.61
C GLU A 192 -4.98 1.35 -6.23
N GLY A 193 -4.81 0.94 -7.48
CA GLY A 193 -5.78 0.09 -8.18
C GLY A 193 -5.54 -1.41 -8.02
N ILE A 194 -4.47 -1.83 -7.36
CA ILE A 194 -4.20 -3.25 -7.10
C ILE A 194 -5.10 -3.72 -5.97
N VAL A 195 -5.81 -4.81 -6.20
CA VAL A 195 -6.76 -5.37 -5.23
C VAL A 195 -6.45 -6.84 -4.99
N VAL A 196 -6.41 -7.21 -3.73
CA VAL A 196 -6.12 -8.58 -3.27
C VAL A 196 -7.18 -8.99 -2.27
N ASP A 197 -7.65 -10.22 -2.40
CA ASP A 197 -8.42 -10.90 -1.37
C ASP A 197 -7.43 -11.53 -0.37
N ASP A 198 -7.29 -10.92 0.78
CA ASP A 198 -6.35 -11.31 1.83
C ASP A 198 -6.67 -12.66 2.47
N THR A 199 -7.89 -13.15 2.27
CA THR A 199 -8.32 -14.49 2.74
C THR A 199 -7.92 -15.59 1.75
N ALA A 200 -7.76 -15.24 0.46
CA ALA A 200 -7.52 -16.18 -0.62
C ALA A 200 -6.07 -16.18 -1.16
N LEU A 201 -5.27 -15.17 -0.84
CA LEU A 201 -3.90 -15.03 -1.36
C LEU A 201 -2.84 -15.29 -0.29
N ARG A 202 -1.91 -16.20 -0.60
CA ARG A 202 -0.64 -16.35 0.11
C ARG A 202 0.51 -16.18 -0.87
N VAL A 203 1.51 -15.41 -0.50
CA VAL A 203 2.71 -15.17 -1.31
C VAL A 203 3.91 -15.78 -0.61
N GLY A 204 4.65 -16.62 -1.33
CA GLY A 204 5.93 -17.18 -0.90
C GLY A 204 7.03 -16.82 -1.90
N VAL A 205 8.22 -16.52 -1.41
CA VAL A 205 9.41 -16.26 -2.23
C VAL A 205 10.52 -17.19 -1.78
N GLU A 206 11.08 -17.96 -2.70
CA GLU A 206 12.34 -18.68 -2.51
C GLU A 206 13.43 -18.01 -3.31
N ASP A 207 14.35 -17.33 -2.63
CA ASP A 207 15.49 -16.69 -3.25
C ASP A 207 16.64 -17.69 -3.47
N GLY A 208 17.13 -17.76 -4.72
CA GLY A 208 18.43 -18.34 -5.07
C GLY A 208 18.48 -19.87 -5.18
N ARG A 209 17.39 -20.59 -5.09
CA ARG A 209 17.33 -22.02 -5.38
C ARG A 209 16.51 -22.30 -6.64
N SER A 210 17.05 -23.15 -7.54
CA SER A 210 16.16 -23.81 -8.51
C SER A 210 15.16 -24.66 -7.71
N VAL A 211 13.87 -24.37 -7.89
CA VAL A 211 12.80 -25.14 -7.27
C VAL A 211 12.95 -26.60 -7.71
N ARG A 212 13.30 -27.48 -6.78
CA ARG A 212 13.34 -28.91 -7.04
C ARG A 212 11.97 -29.51 -6.77
N GLY A 213 11.63 -30.60 -7.45
CA GLY A 213 10.35 -31.26 -7.28
C GLY A 213 10.02 -31.67 -5.82
N THR A 214 11.05 -31.83 -4.96
CA THR A 214 10.91 -32.06 -3.51
C THR A 214 10.47 -30.83 -2.73
N ASP A 215 10.90 -29.63 -3.16
CA ASP A 215 10.55 -28.38 -2.49
C ASP A 215 9.09 -28.00 -2.81
N LEU A 216 8.65 -28.28 -4.03
CA LEU A 216 7.26 -28.16 -4.47
C LEU A 216 6.33 -29.10 -3.69
N SER A 217 6.77 -30.33 -3.38
CA SER A 217 5.96 -31.29 -2.63
C SER A 217 5.76 -30.89 -1.15
N MET A 218 6.71 -30.16 -0.55
CA MET A 218 6.56 -29.61 0.79
C MET A 218 5.59 -28.42 0.80
N PHE A 219 5.65 -27.54 -0.19
CA PHE A 219 4.76 -26.41 -0.32
C PHE A 219 3.29 -26.83 -0.59
N VAL A 220 3.09 -27.90 -1.37
CA VAL A 220 1.77 -28.45 -1.68
C VAL A 220 1.15 -29.20 -0.48
N ARG A 221 1.98 -29.75 0.43
CA ARG A 221 1.48 -30.46 1.62
C ARG A 221 0.74 -29.57 2.62
N ASP A 222 1.10 -28.31 2.68
CA ASP A 222 0.54 -27.35 3.64
C ASP A 222 -0.71 -26.61 3.11
N LEU A 223 -1.15 -26.92 1.88
CA LEU A 223 -2.35 -26.34 1.32
C LEU A 223 -3.60 -27.16 1.68
N PRO A 224 -4.65 -26.52 2.22
CA PRO A 224 -5.91 -27.22 2.44
C PRO A 224 -6.53 -27.62 1.09
N GLY A 225 -6.66 -28.95 0.86
CA GLY A 225 -7.31 -29.46 -0.37
C GLY A 225 -6.51 -30.47 -1.20
N GLY A 226 -5.27 -30.80 -0.82
CA GLY A 226 -4.55 -31.95 -1.35
C GLY A 226 -4.29 -31.90 -2.87
N VAL A 227 -3.69 -30.84 -3.37
CA VAL A 227 -3.26 -30.75 -4.79
C VAL A 227 -2.10 -31.70 -5.04
N SER A 228 -2.21 -32.54 -6.07
CA SER A 228 -1.18 -33.53 -6.43
C SER A 228 0.03 -32.88 -7.10
N THR A 229 1.24 -33.35 -6.78
CA THR A 229 2.48 -32.94 -7.45
C THR A 229 2.48 -33.15 -8.98
N LYS A 230 1.60 -34.01 -9.49
CA LYS A 230 1.42 -34.21 -10.95
C LYS A 230 0.76 -33.03 -11.62
N ASP A 231 -0.14 -32.33 -10.95
CA ASP A 231 -0.85 -31.17 -11.50
C ASP A 231 0.11 -29.96 -11.63
N PHE A 232 1.14 -29.94 -10.82
CA PHE A 232 2.20 -28.91 -10.85
C PHE A 232 3.18 -29.06 -12.04
N CYS A 233 3.54 -30.31 -12.38
CA CYS A 233 4.43 -30.57 -13.50
C CYS A 233 3.79 -30.27 -14.86
N THR A 234 2.48 -30.29 -14.96
CA THR A 234 1.74 -29.96 -16.19
C THR A 234 1.68 -28.45 -16.43
N LEU A 235 1.65 -27.65 -15.37
CA LEU A 235 1.68 -26.18 -15.45
C LEU A 235 3.07 -25.60 -15.81
N LEU A 236 4.15 -26.33 -15.56
CA LEU A 236 5.52 -25.92 -15.91
C LEU A 236 5.93 -26.34 -17.32
N ALA A 237 5.15 -27.19 -17.99
CA ALA A 237 5.44 -27.76 -19.31
C ALA A 237 4.59 -27.17 -20.46
N SER A 238 3.65 -26.29 -20.13
CA SER A 238 2.83 -25.53 -21.08
C SER A 238 3.22 -24.05 -21.10
#